data_a5e85dd2ab55ef562910000b21ff45ff
#
_entry.id   a5e85dd2ab55ef562910000b21ff45ff
#
_cell.length_a   1.000
_cell.length_b   1.000
_cell.length_c   1.000
_cell.angle_alpha   90.00
_cell.angle_beta   90.00
_cell.angle_gamma   90.00
#
_symmetry.space_group_name_H-M   'P 1'
#
loop_
_entity.id
_entity.type
_entity.pdbx_description
1 polymer ?
#
loop_
_entity_poly.entity_id
_entity_poly.type
_entity_poly.pdbx_seq_one_letter_code
_entity_poly.pdbx_strand_id
1 'polypeptide(L)'
;MSIFPKGSSKPTTQNLKSQVSDSVIDTRVDSIVDSIVQFEDDGAVILAVVTAIKKDKRTILTIRGRELDLAPQRLYTLPGAAASITGSTAARIEALKALQGRIESEADALNVSELWSFVQDDVRTYSVAELCKSYFGSDTLEKHAGLRIALIRERLHFKRDKDLFEPRVAAVVDDLKCAEEAKRKKAQVREITVEFLAKRKQDSTLPIPLEIRDNIQLLE
;
A
#
# COMPACT_ATOMS: atom_id res chain seq x y z
N MET A 1 -13.09 -39.41 67.53
CA MET A 1 -12.06 -40.08 66.68
C MET A 1 -12.27 -39.64 65.26
N SER A 2 -11.47 -38.69 64.84
CA SER A 2 -11.53 -38.07 63.50
C SER A 2 -10.26 -38.45 62.76
N ILE A 3 -10.47 -38.99 61.58
CA ILE A 3 -9.34 -39.32 60.69
C ILE A 3 -9.48 -38.44 59.43
N PHE A 4 -8.57 -37.47 59.25
CA PHE A 4 -8.38 -36.73 58.01
C PHE A 4 -7.39 -37.47 57.13
N PRO A 5 -7.63 -37.56 55.80
CA PRO A 5 -6.54 -37.80 54.89
C PRO A 5 -6.14 -36.48 54.23
N LYS A 6 -4.84 -36.17 54.31
CA LYS A 6 -4.13 -35.18 53.54
C LYS A 6 -4.07 -35.60 52.08
N GLY A 7 -4.62 -34.79 51.19
CA GLY A 7 -4.44 -34.89 49.76
C GLY A 7 -3.81 -33.58 49.26
N SER A 8 -2.49 -33.58 49.11
CA SER A 8 -1.71 -32.50 48.50
C SER A 8 -1.82 -32.65 46.98
N SER A 9 -2.59 -31.80 46.31
CA SER A 9 -2.58 -31.69 44.87
C SER A 9 -1.96 -30.36 44.49
N LYS A 10 -0.75 -30.42 43.95
CA LYS A 10 -0.07 -29.29 43.31
C LYS A 10 -0.89 -28.87 42.11
N PRO A 11 -1.13 -27.56 41.84
CA PRO A 11 -1.69 -27.12 40.61
C PRO A 11 -0.64 -27.29 39.50
N THR A 12 -0.92 -28.16 38.57
CA THR A 12 -0.22 -28.28 37.30
C THR A 12 -0.47 -26.98 36.52
N THR A 13 0.56 -26.18 36.37
CA THR A 13 0.56 -25.02 35.48
C THR A 13 0.46 -25.55 34.05
N GLN A 14 -0.75 -25.71 33.58
CA GLN A 14 -0.99 -25.92 32.16
C GLN A 14 -0.64 -24.64 31.43
N ASN A 15 0.42 -24.76 30.68
CA ASN A 15 0.93 -23.85 29.70
C ASN A 15 -0.20 -23.53 28.69
N LEU A 16 -0.94 -22.43 28.94
CA LEU A 16 -1.76 -21.79 27.94
C LEU A 16 -0.80 -21.15 26.91
N LYS A 17 -0.22 -21.99 26.06
CA LYS A 17 0.19 -21.51 24.77
C LYS A 17 -1.09 -21.01 24.11
N SER A 18 -1.18 -19.70 24.03
CA SER A 18 -2.16 -18.99 23.24
C SER A 18 -2.20 -19.64 21.85
N GLN A 19 -3.25 -20.41 21.62
CA GLN A 19 -3.75 -20.62 20.29
C GLN A 19 -4.28 -19.25 19.81
N VAL A 20 -3.35 -18.41 19.37
CA VAL A 20 -3.69 -17.40 18.39
C VAL A 20 -4.14 -18.20 17.19
N SER A 21 -5.43 -18.33 17.10
CA SER A 21 -6.12 -18.97 15.99
C SER A 21 -5.54 -18.40 14.68
N ASP A 22 -4.93 -19.30 13.94
CA ASP A 22 -4.66 -19.20 12.50
C ASP A 22 -5.97 -19.10 11.70
N SER A 23 -6.82 -18.19 12.06
CA SER A 23 -7.92 -17.73 11.23
C SER A 23 -7.59 -16.37 10.63
N VAL A 24 -6.37 -16.21 10.12
CA VAL A 24 -6.20 -15.40 8.94
C VAL A 24 -6.95 -16.17 7.86
N ILE A 25 -8.23 -15.89 7.76
CA ILE A 25 -9.03 -16.29 6.61
C ILE A 25 -8.20 -15.88 5.42
N ASP A 26 -7.64 -16.89 4.76
CA ASP A 26 -7.02 -16.75 3.46
C ASP A 26 -8.15 -16.29 2.51
N THR A 27 -8.42 -14.98 2.51
CA THR A 27 -9.34 -14.30 1.60
C THR A 27 -8.75 -14.26 0.19
N ARG A 28 -7.88 -15.21 -0.12
CA ARG A 28 -7.56 -15.61 -1.49
C ARG A 28 -8.73 -16.41 -2.02
N VAL A 29 -9.84 -15.73 -2.20
CA VAL A 29 -10.93 -16.24 -3.03
C VAL A 29 -10.28 -16.61 -4.36
N ASP A 30 -10.37 -17.87 -4.75
CA ASP A 30 -9.95 -18.32 -6.06
C ASP A 30 -10.53 -17.34 -7.08
N SER A 31 -9.65 -16.60 -7.76
CA SER A 31 -10.09 -15.55 -8.67
C SER A 31 -11.01 -16.15 -9.71
N ILE A 32 -12.28 -15.83 -9.63
CA ILE A 32 -13.31 -16.32 -10.54
C ILE A 32 -13.13 -15.59 -11.87
N VAL A 33 -13.35 -16.29 -12.99
CA VAL A 33 -13.38 -15.65 -14.31
C VAL A 33 -14.34 -14.46 -14.27
N ASP A 34 -13.98 -13.38 -14.93
CA ASP A 34 -14.68 -12.08 -14.95
C ASP A 34 -14.56 -11.27 -13.65
N SER A 35 -13.86 -11.78 -12.62
CA SER A 35 -13.60 -10.98 -11.41
C SER A 35 -12.57 -9.87 -11.68
N ILE A 36 -12.75 -8.76 -10.96
CA ILE A 36 -11.85 -7.60 -11.01
C ILE A 36 -10.75 -7.81 -9.99
N VAL A 37 -9.51 -7.63 -10.42
CA VAL A 37 -8.31 -7.78 -9.61
C VAL A 37 -7.40 -6.58 -9.76
N GLN A 38 -6.58 -6.35 -8.74
CA GLN A 38 -5.43 -5.45 -8.80
C GLN A 38 -4.13 -6.25 -8.74
N PHE A 39 -3.10 -5.78 -9.43
CA PHE A 39 -1.74 -6.29 -9.29
C PHE A 39 -0.75 -5.14 -9.35
N GLU A 40 0.46 -5.38 -8.87
CA GLU A 40 1.53 -4.39 -8.88
C GLU A 40 2.51 -4.69 -10.01
N ASP A 41 2.81 -3.64 -10.78
CA ASP A 41 3.80 -3.66 -11.87
C ASP A 41 4.57 -2.34 -11.84
N ASP A 42 5.90 -2.43 -11.75
CA ASP A 42 6.82 -1.28 -11.62
C ASP A 42 6.41 -0.24 -10.57
N GLY A 43 5.86 -0.70 -9.44
CA GLY A 43 5.42 0.17 -8.33
C GLY A 43 4.05 0.83 -8.54
N ALA A 44 3.40 0.58 -9.67
CA ALA A 44 2.03 1.02 -9.93
C ALA A 44 1.03 -0.10 -9.65
N VAL A 45 -0.14 0.26 -9.14
CA VAL A 45 -1.28 -0.68 -8.99
C VAL A 45 -2.13 -0.61 -10.24
N ILE A 46 -2.25 -1.74 -10.92
CA ILE A 46 -2.97 -1.86 -12.19
C ILE A 46 -4.25 -2.68 -11.97
N LEU A 47 -5.35 -2.18 -12.53
CA LEU A 47 -6.62 -2.87 -12.57
C LEU A 47 -6.68 -3.83 -13.75
N ALA A 48 -7.25 -5.01 -13.54
CA ALA A 48 -7.43 -6.02 -14.56
C ALA A 48 -8.67 -6.88 -14.29
N VAL A 49 -9.11 -7.61 -15.30
CA VAL A 49 -10.17 -8.62 -15.18
C VAL A 49 -9.59 -10.01 -15.47
N VAL A 50 -9.97 -11.01 -14.69
CA VAL A 50 -9.58 -12.39 -14.92
C VAL A 50 -10.36 -12.95 -16.11
N THR A 51 -9.65 -13.36 -17.17
CA THR A 51 -10.28 -13.92 -18.40
C THR A 51 -10.24 -15.43 -18.46
N ALA A 52 -9.25 -16.07 -17.80
CA ALA A 52 -9.15 -17.52 -17.77
C ALA A 52 -8.40 -17.99 -16.51
N ILE A 53 -8.72 -19.19 -16.08
CA ILE A 53 -8.05 -19.89 -14.99
C ILE A 53 -7.24 -21.05 -15.59
N LYS A 54 -5.93 -21.00 -15.41
CA LYS A 54 -5.00 -22.07 -15.72
C LYS A 54 -4.60 -22.77 -14.43
N LYS A 55 -4.01 -23.96 -14.51
CA LYS A 55 -3.68 -24.80 -13.36
C LYS A 55 -3.02 -24.03 -12.20
N ASP A 56 -1.99 -23.26 -12.48
CA ASP A 56 -1.16 -22.52 -11.51
C ASP A 56 -1.11 -21.01 -11.78
N LYS A 57 -1.87 -20.52 -12.77
CA LYS A 57 -1.88 -19.14 -13.22
C LYS A 57 -3.29 -18.65 -13.50
N ARG A 58 -3.43 -17.34 -13.53
CA ARG A 58 -4.64 -16.66 -13.99
C ARG A 58 -4.26 -15.78 -15.17
N THR A 59 -5.00 -15.93 -16.27
CA THR A 59 -4.90 -15.01 -17.39
C THR A 59 -5.74 -13.78 -17.07
N ILE A 60 -5.14 -12.61 -17.11
CA ILE A 60 -5.79 -11.34 -16.83
C ILE A 60 -5.71 -10.43 -18.05
N LEU A 61 -6.76 -9.65 -18.28
CA LEU A 61 -6.82 -8.60 -19.27
C LEU A 61 -6.66 -7.24 -18.58
N THR A 62 -5.65 -6.49 -18.97
CA THR A 62 -5.36 -5.17 -18.39
C THR A 62 -6.09 -4.05 -19.11
N ILE A 63 -6.16 -2.86 -18.53
CA ILE A 63 -6.70 -1.63 -19.14
C ILE A 63 -6.02 -1.24 -20.47
N ARG A 64 -4.78 -1.74 -20.69
CA ARG A 64 -4.03 -1.51 -21.94
C ARG A 64 -4.30 -2.57 -23.02
N GLY A 65 -5.23 -3.49 -22.77
CA GLY A 65 -5.57 -4.58 -23.69
C GLY A 65 -4.51 -5.69 -23.75
N ARG A 66 -3.57 -5.74 -22.81
CA ARG A 66 -2.58 -6.81 -22.71
C ARG A 66 -3.14 -7.97 -21.89
N GLU A 67 -2.97 -9.17 -22.37
CA GLU A 67 -3.19 -10.38 -21.59
C GLU A 67 -1.88 -10.82 -20.93
N LEU A 68 -1.97 -11.13 -19.63
CA LEU A 68 -0.84 -11.57 -18.81
C LEU A 68 -1.23 -12.83 -18.04
N ASP A 69 -0.31 -13.76 -17.94
CA ASP A 69 -0.46 -14.97 -17.10
C ASP A 69 0.29 -14.74 -15.78
N LEU A 70 -0.43 -14.51 -14.70
CA LEU A 70 0.13 -14.26 -13.38
C LEU A 70 -0.24 -15.36 -12.38
N ALA A 71 0.66 -15.60 -11.43
CA ALA A 71 0.36 -16.48 -10.29
C ALA A 71 -0.72 -15.83 -9.39
N PRO A 72 -1.64 -16.62 -8.81
CA PRO A 72 -2.71 -16.09 -7.96
C PRO A 72 -2.21 -15.19 -6.83
N GLN A 73 -1.05 -15.49 -6.26
CA GLN A 73 -0.43 -14.73 -5.17
C GLN A 73 -0.03 -13.30 -5.55
N ARG A 74 0.06 -13.00 -6.83
CA ARG A 74 0.33 -11.65 -7.35
C ARG A 74 -0.93 -10.83 -7.59
N LEU A 75 -2.10 -11.45 -7.44
CA LEU A 75 -3.38 -10.83 -7.70
C LEU A 75 -4.06 -10.51 -6.36
N TYR A 76 -4.54 -9.30 -6.25
CA TYR A 76 -5.40 -8.86 -5.16
C TYR A 76 -6.84 -8.78 -5.67
N THR A 77 -7.70 -9.67 -5.17
CA THR A 77 -9.11 -9.68 -5.55
C THR A 77 -9.86 -8.60 -4.78
N LEU A 78 -10.58 -7.75 -5.51
CA LEU A 78 -11.38 -6.69 -4.90
C LEU A 78 -12.67 -7.25 -4.28
N PRO A 79 -13.10 -6.74 -3.12
CA PRO A 79 -14.36 -7.15 -2.50
C PRO A 79 -15.55 -6.72 -3.36
N GLY A 80 -16.66 -7.44 -3.20
CA GLY A 80 -17.87 -7.15 -3.97
C GLY A 80 -17.81 -7.67 -5.41
N ALA A 81 -17.31 -8.90 -5.58
CA ALA A 81 -17.21 -9.63 -6.86
C ALA A 81 -18.48 -9.63 -7.76
N ALA A 82 -19.54 -8.98 -7.34
CA ALA A 82 -20.71 -8.68 -8.18
C ALA A 82 -20.40 -7.74 -9.35
N ALA A 83 -19.24 -7.10 -9.37
CA ALA A 83 -18.79 -6.29 -10.49
C ALA A 83 -17.99 -7.15 -11.49
N SER A 84 -18.58 -8.24 -11.97
CA SER A 84 -17.99 -8.96 -13.10
C SER A 84 -18.06 -8.08 -14.35
N ILE A 85 -16.92 -7.84 -14.96
CA ILE A 85 -16.85 -7.15 -16.25
C ILE A 85 -16.96 -8.20 -17.35
N THR A 86 -18.15 -8.35 -17.90
CA THR A 86 -18.44 -9.30 -18.97
C THR A 86 -18.50 -8.61 -20.35
N GLY A 87 -18.49 -9.40 -21.41
CA GLY A 87 -18.64 -8.90 -22.76
C GLY A 87 -17.39 -9.08 -23.63
N SER A 88 -17.33 -8.37 -24.76
CA SER A 88 -16.19 -8.40 -25.67
C SER A 88 -14.94 -7.80 -25.02
N THR A 89 -13.76 -8.15 -25.52
CA THR A 89 -12.49 -7.58 -25.05
C THR A 89 -12.49 -6.06 -25.05
N ALA A 90 -13.04 -5.43 -26.10
CA ALA A 90 -13.14 -3.98 -26.19
C ALA A 90 -14.05 -3.40 -25.11
N ALA A 91 -15.24 -4.01 -24.88
CA ALA A 91 -16.16 -3.58 -23.84
C ALA A 91 -15.55 -3.73 -22.44
N ARG A 92 -14.81 -4.81 -22.18
CA ARG A 92 -14.09 -5.03 -20.93
C ARG A 92 -13.03 -3.95 -20.68
N ILE A 93 -12.25 -3.60 -21.69
CA ILE A 93 -11.23 -2.55 -21.58
C ILE A 93 -11.85 -1.20 -21.25
N GLU A 94 -12.94 -0.81 -21.93
CA GLU A 94 -13.62 0.46 -21.67
C GLU A 94 -14.24 0.49 -20.26
N ALA A 95 -14.85 -0.59 -19.82
CA ALA A 95 -15.37 -0.70 -18.46
C ALA A 95 -14.25 -0.62 -17.39
N LEU A 96 -13.10 -1.27 -17.63
CA LEU A 96 -11.93 -1.20 -16.76
C LEU A 96 -11.36 0.22 -16.70
N LYS A 97 -11.27 0.94 -17.83
CA LYS A 97 -10.78 2.34 -17.85
C LYS A 97 -11.71 3.26 -17.06
N ALA A 98 -13.02 3.12 -17.26
CA ALA A 98 -14.01 3.92 -16.55
C ALA A 98 -13.95 3.65 -15.03
N LEU A 99 -13.79 2.39 -14.64
CA LEU A 99 -13.63 1.99 -13.23
C LEU A 99 -12.31 2.51 -12.64
N GLN A 100 -11.20 2.38 -13.37
CA GLN A 100 -9.90 2.90 -12.95
C GLN A 100 -9.97 4.41 -12.67
N GLY A 101 -10.64 5.18 -13.53
CA GLY A 101 -10.81 6.63 -13.32
C GLY A 101 -11.55 6.95 -12.01
N ARG A 102 -12.62 6.21 -11.69
CA ARG A 102 -13.32 6.38 -10.39
C ARG A 102 -12.45 5.99 -9.20
N ILE A 103 -11.73 4.86 -9.30
CA ILE A 103 -10.82 4.39 -8.25
C ILE A 103 -9.68 5.40 -8.01
N GLU A 104 -9.08 5.95 -9.06
CA GLU A 104 -8.03 6.97 -8.95
C GLU A 104 -8.57 8.25 -8.30
N SER A 105 -9.78 8.67 -8.65
CA SER A 105 -10.44 9.83 -8.02
C SER A 105 -10.67 9.61 -6.52
N GLU A 106 -11.10 8.41 -6.11
CA GLU A 106 -11.21 8.05 -4.69
C GLU A 106 -9.83 8.04 -3.98
N ALA A 107 -8.80 7.50 -4.64
CA ALA A 107 -7.45 7.46 -4.09
C ALA A 107 -6.86 8.86 -3.89
N ASP A 108 -7.07 9.77 -4.84
CA ASP A 108 -6.55 11.13 -4.81
C ASP A 108 -7.30 12.02 -3.81
N ALA A 109 -8.59 11.73 -3.57
CA ALA A 109 -9.40 12.45 -2.59
C ALA A 109 -9.09 12.02 -1.13
N LEU A 110 -8.39 10.92 -0.93
CA LEU A 110 -8.18 10.32 0.38
C LEU A 110 -7.01 10.98 1.13
N ASN A 111 -7.25 11.39 2.36
CA ASN A 111 -6.22 11.90 3.27
C ASN A 111 -5.68 10.79 4.16
N VAL A 112 -4.57 10.15 3.74
CA VAL A 112 -3.95 9.04 4.49
C VAL A 112 -3.45 9.48 5.87
N SER A 113 -3.00 10.74 6.02
CA SER A 113 -2.59 11.27 7.33
C SER A 113 -3.75 11.38 8.31
N GLU A 114 -4.94 11.74 7.83
CA GLU A 114 -6.16 11.76 8.64
C GLU A 114 -6.56 10.34 9.05
N LEU A 115 -6.60 9.40 8.10
CA LEU A 115 -6.85 7.99 8.41
C LEU A 115 -5.88 7.46 9.47
N TRP A 116 -4.59 7.77 9.32
CA TRP A 116 -3.57 7.38 10.28
C TRP A 116 -3.82 7.94 11.67
N SER A 117 -4.28 9.20 11.79
CA SER A 117 -4.56 9.84 13.09
C SER A 117 -5.63 9.11 13.91
N PHE A 118 -6.54 8.37 13.26
CA PHE A 118 -7.57 7.58 13.96
C PHE A 118 -7.03 6.24 14.49
N VAL A 119 -5.92 5.71 13.92
CA VAL A 119 -5.43 4.35 14.23
C VAL A 119 -4.01 4.31 14.73
N GLN A 120 -3.31 5.46 14.85
CA GLN A 120 -1.90 5.55 15.20
C GLN A 120 -1.54 4.97 16.58
N ASP A 121 -2.51 4.98 17.52
CA ASP A 121 -2.32 4.48 18.88
C ASP A 121 -2.56 2.97 18.99
N ASP A 122 -3.07 2.36 17.94
CA ASP A 122 -3.34 0.92 17.90
C ASP A 122 -2.09 0.15 17.44
N VAL A 123 -1.58 -0.74 18.31
CA VAL A 123 -0.43 -1.60 18.00
C VAL A 123 -0.92 -2.88 17.33
N ARG A 124 -1.52 -2.75 16.12
CA ARG A 124 -1.94 -3.90 15.33
C ARG A 124 -1.86 -3.63 13.83
N THR A 125 -1.89 -4.70 13.06
CA THR A 125 -2.02 -4.63 11.61
C THR A 125 -3.47 -4.61 11.19
N TYR A 126 -3.75 -3.92 10.10
CA TYR A 126 -5.07 -3.75 9.51
C TYR A 126 -5.11 -4.28 8.09
N SER A 127 -6.19 -4.92 7.71
CA SER A 127 -6.53 -5.14 6.32
C SER A 127 -7.12 -3.86 5.71
N VAL A 128 -7.07 -3.76 4.37
CA VAL A 128 -7.72 -2.65 3.65
C VAL A 128 -9.21 -2.57 3.96
N ALA A 129 -9.89 -3.73 4.10
CA ALA A 129 -11.32 -3.78 4.42
C ALA A 129 -11.65 -3.17 5.80
N GLU A 130 -10.81 -3.44 6.81
CA GLU A 130 -10.98 -2.86 8.15
C GLU A 130 -10.79 -1.35 8.12
N LEU A 131 -9.71 -0.86 7.48
CA LEU A 131 -9.45 0.57 7.34
C LEU A 131 -10.56 1.25 6.53
N CYS A 132 -11.05 0.62 5.47
CA CYS A 132 -12.15 1.13 4.66
C CYS A 132 -13.43 1.32 5.47
N LYS A 133 -13.80 0.31 6.27
CA LYS A 133 -14.95 0.38 7.16
C LYS A 133 -14.78 1.44 8.26
N SER A 134 -13.59 1.54 8.84
CA SER A 134 -13.30 2.51 9.89
C SER A 134 -13.34 3.95 9.38
N TYR A 135 -12.82 4.22 8.19
CA TYR A 135 -12.72 5.57 7.65
C TYR A 135 -13.99 6.02 6.90
N PHE A 136 -14.53 5.16 6.04
CA PHE A 136 -15.70 5.51 5.21
C PHE A 136 -17.04 5.02 5.77
N GLY A 137 -17.03 4.19 6.82
CA GLY A 137 -18.24 3.50 7.31
C GLY A 137 -18.78 2.43 6.36
N SER A 138 -18.15 2.20 5.21
CA SER A 138 -18.57 1.24 4.19
C SER A 138 -17.36 0.74 3.40
N ASP A 139 -17.48 -0.47 2.85
CA ASP A 139 -16.43 -1.11 2.04
C ASP A 139 -16.99 -1.39 0.64
N THR A 140 -17.04 -0.34 -0.19
CA THR A 140 -17.41 -0.44 -1.61
C THR A 140 -16.16 -0.72 -2.46
N LEU A 141 -16.33 -1.27 -3.66
CA LEU A 141 -15.24 -1.64 -4.54
C LEU A 141 -14.31 -0.45 -4.82
N GLU A 142 -14.88 0.71 -5.19
CA GLU A 142 -14.12 1.92 -5.53
C GLU A 142 -13.33 2.44 -4.32
N LYS A 143 -13.97 2.54 -3.14
CA LYS A 143 -13.32 2.99 -1.91
C LYS A 143 -12.23 2.05 -1.45
N HIS A 144 -12.49 0.74 -1.51
CA HIS A 144 -11.52 -0.29 -1.16
C HIS A 144 -10.30 -0.24 -2.08
N ALA A 145 -10.52 -0.23 -3.38
CA ALA A 145 -9.47 -0.20 -4.38
C ALA A 145 -8.67 1.13 -4.33
N GLY A 146 -9.37 2.26 -4.14
CA GLY A 146 -8.77 3.59 -3.98
C GLY A 146 -7.92 3.68 -2.71
N LEU A 147 -8.46 3.23 -1.57
CA LEU A 147 -7.71 3.20 -0.31
C LEU A 147 -6.45 2.33 -0.42
N ARG A 148 -6.55 1.14 -1.04
CA ARG A 148 -5.38 0.30 -1.26
C ARG A 148 -4.31 1.00 -2.10
N ILE A 149 -4.71 1.70 -3.18
CA ILE A 149 -3.78 2.48 -4.00
C ILE A 149 -3.13 3.59 -3.18
N ALA A 150 -3.91 4.36 -2.43
CA ALA A 150 -3.41 5.46 -1.59
C ALA A 150 -2.40 4.96 -0.55
N LEU A 151 -2.70 3.86 0.15
CA LEU A 151 -1.81 3.25 1.15
C LEU A 151 -0.52 2.69 0.54
N ILE A 152 -0.55 2.19 -0.71
CA ILE A 152 0.65 1.70 -1.40
C ILE A 152 1.52 2.86 -1.89
N ARG A 153 0.92 3.95 -2.34
CA ARG A 153 1.63 5.17 -2.80
C ARG A 153 2.27 5.90 -1.61
N GLU A 154 1.51 6.01 -0.53
CA GLU A 154 1.91 6.69 0.70
C GLU A 154 2.67 5.72 1.61
N ARG A 155 3.95 6.00 1.88
CA ARG A 155 4.84 5.11 2.64
C ARG A 155 5.25 5.67 3.99
N LEU A 156 4.72 6.84 4.33
CA LEU A 156 5.15 7.59 5.50
C LEU A 156 4.44 7.11 6.77
N HIS A 157 3.10 7.03 6.73
CA HIS A 157 2.27 6.80 7.91
C HIS A 157 2.05 5.31 8.22
N PHE A 158 2.10 4.46 7.18
CA PHE A 158 1.89 3.02 7.35
C PHE A 158 3.11 2.21 6.90
N LYS A 159 3.41 1.15 7.66
CA LYS A 159 4.32 0.10 7.24
C LYS A 159 3.48 -1.00 6.60
N ARG A 160 3.85 -1.39 5.38
CA ARG A 160 3.16 -2.45 4.64
C ARG A 160 3.85 -3.79 4.85
N ASP A 161 3.06 -4.81 5.13
CA ASP A 161 3.45 -6.23 5.04
C ASP A 161 2.43 -6.96 4.17
N LYS A 162 2.78 -7.21 2.90
CA LYS A 162 1.90 -7.76 1.85
C LYS A 162 0.64 -6.90 1.66
N ASP A 163 -0.52 -7.40 2.09
CA ASP A 163 -1.82 -6.73 2.02
C ASP A 163 -2.32 -6.24 3.40
N LEU A 164 -1.42 -6.23 4.39
CA LEU A 164 -1.67 -5.69 5.72
C LEU A 164 -0.89 -4.39 5.93
N PHE A 165 -1.46 -3.50 6.72
CA PHE A 165 -0.92 -2.18 7.01
C PHE A 165 -0.85 -1.96 8.52
N GLU A 166 0.33 -1.65 9.00
CA GLU A 166 0.61 -1.34 10.41
C GLU A 166 0.83 0.18 10.54
N PRO A 167 0.04 0.90 11.36
CA PRO A 167 0.26 2.32 11.56
C PRO A 167 1.62 2.53 12.24
N ARG A 168 2.40 3.49 11.75
CA ARG A 168 3.65 3.88 12.39
C ARG A 168 3.37 4.79 13.58
N VAL A 169 4.16 4.66 14.63
CA VAL A 169 4.10 5.61 15.76
C VAL A 169 4.54 7.00 15.34
N ALA A 170 4.00 8.04 15.96
CA ALA A 170 4.20 9.44 15.58
C ALA A 170 5.69 9.83 15.48
N ALA A 171 6.51 9.41 16.43
CA ALA A 171 7.95 9.70 16.41
C ALA A 171 8.65 9.18 15.14
N VAL A 172 8.30 7.97 14.66
CA VAL A 172 8.86 7.41 13.43
C VAL A 172 8.37 8.18 12.19
N VAL A 173 7.10 8.61 12.19
CA VAL A 173 6.56 9.44 11.10
C VAL A 173 7.30 10.78 11.03
N ASP A 174 7.56 11.42 12.16
CA ASP A 174 8.28 12.70 12.23
C ASP A 174 9.73 12.56 11.76
N ASP A 175 10.43 11.49 12.18
CA ASP A 175 11.78 11.19 11.70
C ASP A 175 11.82 10.98 10.19
N LEU A 176 10.85 10.25 9.63
CA LEU A 176 10.74 10.02 8.19
C LEU A 176 10.45 11.31 7.43
N LYS A 177 9.58 12.19 7.96
CA LYS A 177 9.32 13.53 7.38
C LYS A 177 10.59 14.36 7.33
N CYS A 178 11.31 14.44 8.44
CA CYS A 178 12.58 15.17 8.51
C CYS A 178 13.61 14.62 7.51
N ALA A 179 13.72 13.28 7.40
CA ALA A 179 14.63 12.65 6.46
C ALA A 179 14.25 12.93 4.98
N GLU A 180 12.95 12.92 4.67
CA GLU A 180 12.46 13.22 3.32
C GLU A 180 12.66 14.70 2.95
N GLU A 181 12.39 15.61 3.88
CA GLU A 181 12.69 17.04 3.70
C GLU A 181 14.18 17.29 3.47
N ALA A 182 15.04 16.65 4.28
CA ALA A 182 16.48 16.76 4.11
C ALA A 182 16.95 16.24 2.73
N LYS A 183 16.37 15.12 2.28
CA LYS A 183 16.62 14.56 0.95
C LYS A 183 16.16 15.52 -0.16
N ARG A 184 14.98 16.10 -0.02
CA ARG A 184 14.43 17.07 -0.98
C ARG A 184 15.31 18.33 -1.06
N LYS A 185 15.72 18.86 0.09
CA LYS A 185 16.63 20.02 0.14
C LYS A 185 17.96 19.72 -0.56
N LYS A 186 18.56 18.54 -0.28
CA LYS A 186 19.80 18.11 -0.96
C LYS A 186 19.62 17.99 -2.49
N ALA A 187 18.50 17.43 -2.94
CA ALA A 187 18.21 17.32 -4.37
C ALA A 187 18.06 18.70 -5.02
N GLN A 188 17.35 19.61 -4.38
CA GLN A 188 17.19 21.00 -4.85
C GLN A 188 18.52 21.74 -4.93
N VAL A 189 19.34 21.65 -3.88
CA VAL A 189 20.69 22.26 -3.87
C VAL A 189 21.55 21.70 -5.00
N ARG A 190 21.49 20.36 -5.24
CA ARG A 190 22.20 19.73 -6.34
C ARG A 190 21.75 20.25 -7.71
N GLU A 191 20.47 20.42 -7.93
CA GLU A 191 19.90 20.94 -9.17
C GLU A 191 20.36 22.38 -9.41
N ILE A 192 20.24 23.26 -8.41
CA ILE A 192 20.73 24.64 -8.46
C ILE A 192 22.24 24.68 -8.76
N THR A 193 23.03 23.79 -8.13
CA THR A 193 24.48 23.72 -8.37
C THR A 193 24.79 23.34 -9.81
N VAL A 194 24.11 22.34 -10.37
CA VAL A 194 24.32 21.91 -11.77
C VAL A 194 23.97 23.04 -12.75
N GLU A 195 22.82 23.70 -12.52
CA GLU A 195 22.36 24.80 -13.34
C GLU A 195 23.33 25.99 -13.28
N PHE A 196 23.79 26.34 -12.07
CA PHE A 196 24.79 27.40 -11.87
C PHE A 196 26.10 27.11 -12.57
N LEU A 197 26.66 25.89 -12.43
CA LEU A 197 27.89 25.50 -13.09
C LEU A 197 27.76 25.53 -14.61
N ALA A 198 26.63 25.17 -15.17
CA ALA A 198 26.38 25.27 -16.61
C ALA A 198 26.38 26.72 -17.10
N LYS A 199 25.78 27.65 -16.33
CA LYS A 199 25.80 29.10 -16.63
C LYS A 199 27.18 29.72 -16.44
N ARG A 200 27.93 29.34 -15.41
CA ARG A 200 29.27 29.86 -15.13
C ARG A 200 30.31 29.47 -16.18
N LYS A 201 30.09 28.36 -16.92
CA LYS A 201 30.89 28.00 -18.08
C LYS A 201 30.80 29.03 -19.23
N GLN A 202 29.68 29.74 -19.31
CA GLN A 202 29.43 30.78 -20.34
C GLN A 202 29.81 32.17 -19.83
N ASP A 203 29.62 32.43 -18.53
CA ASP A 203 29.96 33.68 -17.87
C ASP A 203 30.60 33.41 -16.51
N SER A 204 31.91 33.54 -16.45
CA SER A 204 32.71 33.28 -15.24
C SER A 204 32.53 34.33 -14.14
N THR A 205 31.86 35.47 -14.45
CA THR A 205 31.64 36.58 -13.49
C THR A 205 30.39 36.42 -12.67
N LEU A 206 29.55 35.39 -12.92
CA LEU A 206 28.32 35.16 -12.21
C LEU A 206 28.54 34.98 -10.70
N PRO A 207 27.82 35.74 -9.84
CA PRO A 207 27.92 35.58 -8.39
C PRO A 207 27.40 34.22 -7.92
N ILE A 208 28.09 33.61 -6.97
CA ILE A 208 27.71 32.32 -6.41
C ILE A 208 26.46 32.52 -5.53
N PRO A 209 25.32 31.81 -5.81
CA PRO A 209 24.14 31.82 -4.95
C PRO A 209 24.47 31.33 -3.55
N LEU A 210 23.83 31.94 -2.54
CA LEU A 210 24.07 31.59 -1.12
C LEU A 210 23.78 30.11 -0.82
N GLU A 211 22.75 29.54 -1.44
CA GLU A 211 22.28 28.19 -1.23
C GLU A 211 23.30 27.10 -1.64
N ILE A 212 24.25 27.44 -2.52
CA ILE A 212 25.24 26.47 -3.04
C ILE A 212 26.68 26.86 -2.71
N ARG A 213 26.89 27.95 -1.97
CA ARG A 213 28.24 28.49 -1.69
C ARG A 213 29.15 27.44 -1.03
N ASP A 214 28.66 26.76 0.00
CA ASP A 214 29.42 25.74 0.74
C ASP A 214 29.80 24.54 -0.15
N ASN A 215 28.90 24.16 -1.09
CA ASN A 215 29.17 23.05 -2.01
C ASN A 215 30.23 23.40 -3.07
N ILE A 216 30.32 24.66 -3.47
CA ILE A 216 31.30 25.11 -4.47
C ILE A 216 32.66 25.30 -3.82
N GLN A 217 32.75 25.82 -2.60
CA GLN A 217 34.01 25.94 -1.86
C GLN A 217 34.73 24.61 -1.60
N LEU A 218 34.01 23.49 -1.64
CA LEU A 218 34.60 22.16 -1.56
C LEU A 218 35.18 21.65 -2.90
N LEU A 219 34.95 22.35 -4.00
CA LEU A 219 35.39 21.98 -5.35
C LEU A 219 36.54 22.86 -5.86
N GLU A 220 36.88 23.93 -5.13
CA GLU A 220 38.07 24.80 -5.35
C GLU A 220 39.23 24.34 -4.46
#